data_aad65645ceb4823b73b969399b0d14a9
#
_entry.id   aad65645ceb4823b73b969399b0d14a9
#
_cell.length_a   1.000
_cell.length_b   1.000
_cell.length_c   1.000
_cell.angle_alpha   90.00
_cell.angle_beta   90.00
_cell.angle_gamma   90.00
#
_symmetry.space_group_name_H-M   'P 1'
#
loop_
_entity.id
_entity.type
_entity.pdbx_description
1 polymer ?
#
loop_
_entity_poly.entity_id
_entity_poly.type
_entity_poly.pdbx_seq_one_letter_code
_entity_poly.pdbx_strand_id
1 'polypeptide(L)'
;MTIKSFILLTPILTLTFISCNKATPTGFWKNYKTDLLVKNFSDQGPFGGHRAVYWKSENLLRFDTKNILDFATKNGWTLTDSSEFDQNHTVKWIYNNKEIFPLSSTGFNDTIKSISTYNYFPRWFGGQLKLYKFKTGWETIEPGTDNSIEENGFVLLNQDKSELAVYHLWGE
;
A
#
# COMPACT_ATOMS: atom_id res chain seq x y z
N MET A 1 0.26 -37.60 52.74
CA MET A 1 -0.33 -37.56 51.41
C MET A 1 -0.08 -36.18 50.81
N THR A 2 0.79 -36.10 49.83
CA THR A 2 1.57 -34.91 49.51
C THR A 2 0.93 -34.09 48.40
N ILE A 3 0.53 -32.89 48.74
CA ILE A 3 0.05 -31.84 47.78
C ILE A 3 1.30 -31.16 47.16
N LYS A 4 1.92 -31.75 46.15
CA LYS A 4 3.09 -31.13 45.46
C LYS A 4 3.02 -31.16 43.94
N SER A 5 1.92 -31.53 43.33
CA SER A 5 1.88 -31.71 41.85
C SER A 5 1.00 -30.73 41.07
N PHE A 6 0.51 -29.63 41.65
CA PHE A 6 -0.44 -28.74 40.95
C PHE A 6 0.09 -27.38 40.53
N ILE A 7 1.36 -27.08 40.77
CA ILE A 7 1.89 -25.71 40.51
C ILE A 7 2.64 -25.60 39.15
N LEU A 8 2.86 -26.67 38.41
CA LEU A 8 3.68 -26.64 37.21
C LEU A 8 2.89 -26.52 35.87
N LEU A 9 1.57 -26.55 35.92
CA LEU A 9 0.75 -26.52 34.68
C LEU A 9 0.19 -25.15 34.31
N THR A 10 0.27 -24.16 35.19
CA THR A 10 -0.32 -22.84 35.00
C THR A 10 0.48 -21.86 34.13
N PRO A 11 1.82 -21.93 34.00
CA PRO A 11 2.53 -20.97 33.16
C PRO A 11 2.52 -21.30 31.65
N ILE A 12 2.15 -22.50 31.23
CA ILE A 12 2.17 -22.92 29.82
C ILE A 12 0.91 -22.41 29.07
N LEU A 13 -0.17 -22.18 29.79
CA LEU A 13 -1.45 -21.76 29.18
C LEU A 13 -1.54 -20.24 28.90
N THR A 14 -0.64 -19.45 29.51
CA THR A 14 -0.63 -17.98 29.32
C THR A 14 0.18 -17.51 28.12
N LEU A 15 0.98 -18.37 27.51
CA LEU A 15 1.81 -18.04 26.34
C LEU A 15 1.09 -18.17 25.00
N THR A 16 -0.10 -18.73 24.96
CA THR A 16 -0.86 -18.94 23.70
C THR A 16 -1.75 -17.76 23.30
N PHE A 17 -1.83 -16.71 24.10
CA PHE A 17 -2.57 -15.49 23.78
C PHE A 17 -1.70 -14.34 23.27
N ILE A 18 -0.45 -14.58 22.92
CA ILE A 18 0.28 -13.63 22.07
C ILE A 18 -0.26 -13.78 20.67
N SER A 19 -1.43 -13.27 20.54
CA SER A 19 -2.22 -12.92 19.41
C SER A 19 -1.40 -12.78 18.12
N CYS A 20 -1.79 -13.53 17.11
CA CYS A 20 -1.69 -13.14 15.72
C CYS A 20 -2.32 -11.76 15.51
N ASN A 21 -1.66 -10.69 15.90
CA ASN A 21 -1.80 -9.43 15.19
C ASN A 21 -1.26 -9.70 13.80
N LYS A 22 -2.15 -10.12 12.89
CA LYS A 22 -1.84 -10.17 11.46
C LYS A 22 -1.29 -8.79 11.13
N ALA A 23 0.03 -8.71 10.99
CA ALA A 23 0.67 -7.50 10.51
C ALA A 23 0.07 -7.25 9.13
N THR A 24 -0.84 -6.31 9.04
CA THR A 24 -1.43 -5.94 7.75
C THR A 24 -0.31 -5.25 6.99
N PRO A 25 0.14 -5.80 5.85
CA PRO A 25 1.13 -5.12 5.02
C PRO A 25 0.66 -3.70 4.80
N THR A 26 1.47 -2.69 4.87
CA THR A 26 1.03 -1.30 4.66
C THR A 26 0.17 -0.68 5.78
N GLY A 27 -0.22 -1.44 6.80
CA GLY A 27 -1.04 -0.91 7.92
C GLY A 27 -0.45 0.30 8.62
N PHE A 28 0.87 0.44 8.58
CA PHE A 28 1.61 1.56 9.18
C PHE A 28 1.29 2.92 8.53
N TRP A 29 0.92 2.96 7.25
CA TRP A 29 0.61 4.20 6.54
C TRP A 29 -0.56 4.97 7.17
N LYS A 30 -1.52 4.29 7.81
CA LYS A 30 -2.61 4.97 8.53
C LYS A 30 -2.12 5.90 9.64
N ASN A 31 -0.89 5.70 10.13
CA ASN A 31 -0.28 6.52 11.18
C ASN A 31 0.53 7.71 10.63
N TYR A 32 0.69 7.80 9.31
CA TYR A 32 1.34 8.94 8.67
C TYR A 32 0.36 10.09 8.55
N LYS A 33 0.72 11.28 9.12
CA LYS A 33 -0.09 12.51 8.99
C LYS A 33 -1.59 12.27 9.16
N THR A 34 -2.00 11.69 10.29
CA THR A 34 -3.39 11.27 10.55
C THR A 34 -4.41 12.40 10.47
N ASP A 35 -3.99 13.63 10.75
CA ASP A 35 -4.74 14.86 10.64
C ASP A 35 -5.09 15.25 9.19
N LEU A 36 -4.33 14.76 8.21
CA LEU A 36 -4.52 15.01 6.78
C LEU A 36 -5.09 13.80 6.03
N LEU A 37 -5.39 12.71 6.73
CA LEU A 37 -5.91 11.46 6.14
C LEU A 37 -7.36 11.64 5.69
N VAL A 38 -7.64 11.44 4.40
CA VAL A 38 -8.98 11.59 3.79
C VAL A 38 -9.62 10.24 3.52
N LYS A 39 -8.87 9.28 2.95
CA LYS A 39 -9.36 7.95 2.58
C LYS A 39 -8.37 6.88 3.02
N ASN A 40 -8.91 5.78 3.51
CA ASN A 40 -8.13 4.58 3.81
C ASN A 40 -8.99 3.37 3.42
N PHE A 41 -8.68 2.81 2.28
CA PHE A 41 -9.37 1.67 1.72
C PHE A 41 -8.45 0.45 1.76
N SER A 42 -8.92 -0.66 2.27
CA SER A 42 -8.17 -1.92 2.26
C SER A 42 -9.13 -3.09 2.19
N ASP A 43 -8.72 -4.10 1.43
CA ASP A 43 -9.33 -5.40 1.42
C ASP A 43 -8.23 -6.46 1.61
N GLN A 44 -8.54 -7.50 2.35
CA GLN A 44 -7.61 -8.59 2.61
C GLN A 44 -8.37 -9.91 2.61
N GLY A 45 -8.10 -10.70 1.60
CA GLY A 45 -8.53 -12.08 1.49
C GLY A 45 -7.54 -13.07 2.12
N PRO A 46 -7.85 -14.37 2.04
CA PRO A 46 -6.96 -15.41 2.55
C PRO A 46 -5.65 -15.55 1.75
N PHE A 47 -5.64 -15.17 0.49
CA PHE A 47 -4.50 -15.34 -0.43
C PHE A 47 -3.75 -14.04 -0.71
N GLY A 48 -4.28 -12.90 -0.31
CA GLY A 48 -3.66 -11.61 -0.56
C GLY A 48 -4.58 -10.46 -0.23
N GLY A 49 -4.24 -9.28 -0.71
CA GLY A 49 -5.05 -8.11 -0.49
C GLY A 49 -4.49 -6.86 -1.14
N HIS A 50 -5.17 -5.78 -0.91
CA HIS A 50 -4.74 -4.48 -1.40
C HIS A 50 -5.07 -3.36 -0.41
N ARG A 51 -4.35 -2.26 -0.56
CA ARG A 51 -4.60 -1.03 0.18
C ARG A 51 -4.39 0.19 -0.70
N ALA A 52 -5.27 1.15 -0.53
CA ALA A 52 -5.13 2.48 -1.09
C ALA A 52 -5.42 3.52 -0.01
N VAL A 53 -4.52 4.46 0.19
CA VAL A 53 -4.61 5.50 1.21
C VAL A 53 -4.39 6.86 0.57
N TYR A 54 -5.16 7.87 0.99
CA TYR A 54 -5.10 9.21 0.43
C TYR A 54 -5.11 10.28 1.52
N TRP A 55 -4.22 11.25 1.36
CA TRP A 55 -4.10 12.42 2.20
C TRP A 55 -4.23 13.69 1.37
N LYS A 56 -4.82 14.71 1.96
CA LYS A 56 -4.93 16.04 1.36
C LYS A 56 -4.65 17.11 2.39
N SER A 57 -3.80 18.06 2.01
CA SER A 57 -3.54 19.26 2.79
C SER A 57 -4.33 20.42 2.22
N GLU A 58 -5.20 21.00 3.01
CA GLU A 58 -5.99 22.17 2.62
C GLU A 58 -5.27 23.52 2.89
N ASN A 59 -4.28 23.51 3.78
CA ASN A 59 -3.60 24.71 4.28
C ASN A 59 -2.16 24.74 3.79
N LEU A 60 -1.82 25.28 2.66
CA LEU A 60 -0.47 25.55 2.18
C LEU A 60 0.68 24.62 2.68
N LEU A 61 0.37 23.69 3.60
CA LEU A 61 1.29 22.65 4.06
C LEU A 61 1.58 21.71 2.89
N ARG A 62 2.86 21.46 2.65
CA ARG A 62 3.30 20.56 1.59
C ARG A 62 3.82 19.28 2.21
N PHE A 63 3.53 18.17 1.53
CA PHE A 63 4.14 16.89 1.86
C PHE A 63 5.62 16.96 1.50
N ASP A 64 6.48 16.79 2.49
CA ASP A 64 7.92 16.72 2.27
C ASP A 64 8.30 15.33 1.75
N THR A 65 8.90 15.30 0.57
CA THR A 65 9.29 14.06 -0.12
C THR A 65 10.24 13.23 0.72
N LYS A 66 11.23 13.87 1.37
CA LYS A 66 12.20 13.16 2.19
C LYS A 66 11.51 12.47 3.37
N ASN A 67 10.60 13.16 4.05
CA ASN A 67 9.86 12.60 5.18
C ASN A 67 8.97 11.42 4.76
N ILE A 68 8.38 11.45 3.56
CA ILE A 68 7.60 10.34 3.01
C ILE A 68 8.51 9.12 2.79
N LEU A 69 9.64 9.31 2.11
CA LEU A 69 10.56 8.23 1.79
C LEU A 69 11.20 7.64 3.06
N ASP A 70 11.61 8.49 4.01
CA ASP A 70 12.15 8.06 5.30
C ASP A 70 11.10 7.26 6.10
N PHE A 71 9.82 7.69 6.06
CA PHE A 71 8.73 6.97 6.72
C PHE A 71 8.50 5.60 6.10
N ALA A 72 8.48 5.50 4.78
CA ALA A 72 8.36 4.23 4.05
C ALA A 72 9.52 3.29 4.41
N THR A 73 10.77 3.77 4.32
CA THR A 73 11.98 3.00 4.59
C THR A 73 12.05 2.52 6.05
N LYS A 74 11.71 3.38 7.00
CA LYS A 74 11.66 3.01 8.43
C LYS A 74 10.67 1.87 8.72
N ASN A 75 9.65 1.73 7.87
CA ASN A 75 8.63 0.68 7.99
C ASN A 75 8.88 -0.50 7.03
N GLY A 76 10.11 -0.67 6.55
CA GLY A 76 10.55 -1.84 5.81
C GLY A 76 10.36 -1.78 4.29
N TRP A 77 9.91 -0.65 3.73
CA TRP A 77 9.85 -0.46 2.30
C TRP A 77 11.20 0.00 1.72
N THR A 78 11.59 -0.55 0.59
CA THR A 78 12.84 -0.19 -0.10
C THR A 78 12.51 0.50 -1.42
N LEU A 79 12.91 1.76 -1.57
CA LEU A 79 12.75 2.52 -2.81
C LEU A 79 13.55 1.86 -3.93
N THR A 80 12.90 1.61 -5.07
CA THR A 80 13.50 0.99 -6.26
C THR A 80 13.63 1.97 -7.41
N ASP A 81 12.60 2.80 -7.64
CA ASP A 81 12.55 3.69 -8.79
C ASP A 81 11.65 4.91 -8.51
N SER A 82 11.75 5.93 -9.36
CA SER A 82 10.80 7.04 -9.40
C SER A 82 10.60 7.56 -10.81
N SER A 83 9.36 7.89 -11.15
CA SER A 83 8.95 8.38 -12.46
C SER A 83 8.08 9.62 -12.33
N GLU A 84 8.13 10.49 -13.33
CA GLU A 84 7.25 11.67 -13.42
C GLU A 84 6.32 11.50 -14.62
N PHE A 85 5.06 11.87 -14.41
CA PHE A 85 4.02 11.80 -15.42
C PHE A 85 3.39 13.17 -15.59
N ASP A 86 3.31 13.67 -16.79
CA ASP A 86 2.61 14.90 -17.11
C ASP A 86 1.08 14.69 -17.14
N GLN A 87 0.35 15.79 -17.24
CA GLN A 87 -1.11 15.75 -17.32
C GLN A 87 -1.61 14.99 -18.55
N ASN A 88 -0.94 15.11 -19.72
CA ASN A 88 -1.35 14.43 -20.95
C ASN A 88 -1.25 12.91 -20.83
N HIS A 89 -0.36 12.44 -19.96
CA HIS A 89 -0.19 11.04 -19.64
C HIS A 89 -1.26 10.57 -18.66
N THR A 90 -1.40 11.28 -17.55
CA THR A 90 -2.28 10.86 -16.43
C THR A 90 -3.77 10.94 -16.79
N VAL A 91 -4.20 11.83 -17.69
CA VAL A 91 -5.61 11.88 -18.17
C VAL A 91 -6.02 10.60 -18.89
N LYS A 92 -5.07 9.79 -19.37
CA LYS A 92 -5.33 8.51 -20.03
C LYS A 92 -5.56 7.36 -19.03
N TRP A 93 -5.28 7.55 -17.74
CA TRP A 93 -5.51 6.56 -16.70
C TRP A 93 -6.98 6.51 -16.32
N ILE A 94 -7.79 6.04 -17.25
CA ILE A 94 -9.24 5.92 -17.13
C ILE A 94 -9.66 4.50 -17.49
N TYR A 95 -10.53 3.92 -16.68
CA TYR A 95 -11.19 2.66 -16.97
C TYR A 95 -12.68 2.74 -16.62
N ASN A 96 -13.54 2.34 -17.57
CA ASN A 96 -14.99 2.43 -17.41
C ASN A 96 -15.45 3.82 -16.92
N ASN A 97 -14.91 4.90 -17.49
CA ASN A 97 -15.17 6.29 -17.13
C ASN A 97 -14.81 6.67 -15.68
N LYS A 98 -13.94 5.89 -15.04
CA LYS A 98 -13.41 6.20 -13.72
C LYS A 98 -11.91 6.48 -13.81
N GLU A 99 -11.46 7.50 -13.10
CA GLU A 99 -10.03 7.74 -12.91
C GLU A 99 -9.43 6.66 -12.03
N ILE A 100 -8.35 6.03 -12.52
CA ILE A 100 -7.70 4.93 -11.84
C ILE A 100 -6.19 5.17 -11.70
N PHE A 101 -5.58 4.53 -10.72
CA PHE A 101 -4.16 4.28 -10.68
C PHE A 101 -3.90 2.93 -11.36
N PRO A 102 -3.07 2.87 -12.43
CA PRO A 102 -2.96 1.69 -13.28
C PRO A 102 -2.09 0.59 -12.64
N LEU A 103 -2.59 0.00 -11.58
CA LEU A 103 -1.99 -1.11 -10.84
C LEU A 103 -2.89 -2.35 -10.93
N SER A 104 -2.29 -3.49 -11.22
CA SER A 104 -2.94 -4.80 -11.30
C SER A 104 -2.05 -5.88 -10.69
N SER A 105 -2.50 -7.14 -10.70
CA SER A 105 -1.69 -8.30 -10.31
C SER A 105 -0.40 -8.47 -11.12
N THR A 106 -0.33 -7.87 -12.31
CA THR A 106 0.88 -7.84 -13.16
C THR A 106 1.76 -6.61 -12.90
N GLY A 107 1.50 -5.87 -11.81
CA GLY A 107 2.25 -4.68 -11.43
C GLY A 107 1.68 -3.37 -12.00
N PHE A 108 2.47 -2.31 -11.87
CA PHE A 108 2.14 -1.00 -12.42
C PHE A 108 2.38 -0.97 -13.93
N ASN A 109 1.37 -0.54 -14.69
CA ASN A 109 1.47 -0.38 -16.15
C ASN A 109 0.82 0.93 -16.55
N ASP A 110 1.61 1.89 -16.99
CA ASP A 110 1.16 3.23 -17.43
C ASP A 110 0.43 3.24 -18.78
N THR A 111 0.54 2.15 -19.55
CA THR A 111 -0.16 1.95 -20.82
C THR A 111 -1.39 1.07 -20.63
N ILE A 112 -2.54 1.67 -20.34
CA ILE A 112 -3.80 1.01 -19.91
C ILE A 112 -4.42 0.08 -20.99
N LYS A 113 -3.70 -0.41 -21.96
CA LYS A 113 -4.26 -1.27 -23.03
C LYS A 113 -4.76 -2.64 -22.56
N SER A 114 -4.50 -3.05 -21.32
CA SER A 114 -4.81 -4.40 -20.86
C SER A 114 -5.15 -4.50 -19.37
N ILE A 115 -5.81 -3.51 -18.77
CA ILE A 115 -6.37 -3.73 -17.43
C ILE A 115 -7.58 -4.66 -17.60
N SER A 116 -7.30 -5.96 -17.72
CA SER A 116 -8.31 -6.98 -17.54
C SER A 116 -8.61 -7.10 -16.05
N THR A 117 -9.69 -6.51 -15.65
CA THR A 117 -10.70 -7.04 -14.80
C THR A 117 -10.64 -6.99 -13.28
N TYR A 118 -9.57 -6.91 -12.51
CA TYR A 118 -9.79 -7.06 -11.07
C TYR A 118 -9.04 -6.02 -10.23
N ASN A 119 -9.75 -5.26 -9.44
CA ASN A 119 -9.29 -4.30 -8.45
C ASN A 119 -8.74 -2.99 -9.02
N TYR A 120 -9.68 -2.09 -9.37
CA TYR A 120 -9.29 -0.72 -9.70
C TYR A 120 -8.86 0.02 -8.45
N PHE A 121 -7.63 0.46 -8.45
CA PHE A 121 -7.21 1.46 -7.47
C PHE A 121 -7.75 2.83 -7.90
N PRO A 122 -8.55 3.50 -7.09
CA PRO A 122 -9.03 4.84 -7.42
C PRO A 122 -7.83 5.80 -7.44
N ARG A 123 -7.78 6.67 -8.43
CA ARG A 123 -6.90 7.82 -8.44
C ARG A 123 -7.69 9.04 -7.98
N TRP A 124 -7.26 9.70 -6.92
CA TRP A 124 -8.01 10.78 -6.29
C TRP A 124 -7.61 12.18 -6.75
N PHE A 125 -6.47 12.30 -7.43
CA PHE A 125 -5.97 13.54 -7.98
C PHE A 125 -5.28 13.29 -9.33
N GLY A 126 -5.19 14.34 -10.14
CA GLY A 126 -4.62 14.30 -11.48
C GLY A 126 -3.56 15.36 -11.71
N GLY A 127 -3.33 15.71 -12.96
CA GLY A 127 -2.31 16.67 -13.35
C GLY A 127 -0.93 16.03 -13.49
N GLN A 128 0.11 16.80 -13.22
CA GLN A 128 1.48 16.29 -13.16
C GLN A 128 1.70 15.56 -11.84
N LEU A 129 2.20 14.33 -11.93
CA LEU A 129 2.37 13.41 -10.79
C LEU A 129 3.80 12.89 -10.72
N LYS A 130 4.27 12.67 -9.51
CA LYS A 130 5.50 11.94 -9.24
C LYS A 130 5.17 10.63 -8.53
N LEU A 131 5.64 9.52 -9.10
CA LEU A 131 5.48 8.17 -8.60
C LEU A 131 6.82 7.70 -8.01
N TYR A 132 6.77 7.10 -6.83
CA TYR A 132 7.86 6.36 -6.20
C TYR A 132 7.44 4.91 -6.06
N LYS A 133 8.31 3.99 -6.47
CA LYS A 133 8.09 2.55 -6.47
C LYS A 133 8.93 1.87 -5.41
N PHE A 134 8.37 0.87 -4.76
CA PHE A 134 9.01 0.20 -3.63
C PHE A 134 8.85 -1.31 -3.69
N LYS A 135 9.90 -2.01 -3.25
CA LYS A 135 9.77 -3.36 -2.72
C LYS A 135 9.29 -3.27 -1.28
N THR A 136 8.28 -4.05 -0.91
CA THR A 136 7.63 -3.95 0.40
C THR A 136 7.94 -5.11 1.34
N GLY A 137 8.69 -6.12 0.84
CA GLY A 137 8.90 -7.39 1.54
C GLY A 137 7.72 -8.37 1.42
N TRP A 138 6.68 -7.98 0.68
CA TRP A 138 5.56 -8.83 0.26
C TRP A 138 5.60 -8.93 -1.25
N GLU A 139 5.14 -10.05 -1.78
CA GLU A 139 5.09 -10.25 -3.22
C GLU A 139 3.66 -10.16 -3.74
N THR A 140 3.51 -9.82 -5.01
CA THR A 140 2.28 -10.02 -5.76
C THR A 140 2.52 -11.17 -6.72
N ILE A 141 1.64 -12.15 -6.75
CA ILE A 141 1.72 -13.31 -7.63
C ILE A 141 0.65 -13.14 -8.71
N GLU A 142 1.04 -13.29 -9.96
CA GLU A 142 0.09 -13.28 -11.08
C GLU A 142 -0.77 -14.55 -11.02
N PRO A 143 -2.11 -14.45 -10.95
CA PRO A 143 -2.99 -15.61 -10.82
C PRO A 143 -2.77 -16.65 -11.89
N GLY A 144 -2.60 -17.91 -11.47
CA GLY A 144 -2.39 -19.05 -12.37
C GLY A 144 -0.97 -19.17 -12.94
N THR A 145 0.00 -18.45 -12.40
CA THR A 145 1.42 -18.50 -12.79
C THR A 145 2.32 -18.55 -11.56
N ASP A 146 3.62 -18.81 -11.78
CA ASP A 146 4.67 -18.70 -10.74
C ASP A 146 5.37 -17.33 -10.80
N ASN A 147 4.83 -16.38 -11.57
CA ASN A 147 5.43 -15.05 -11.71
C ASN A 147 5.14 -14.21 -10.47
N SER A 148 6.17 -13.77 -9.78
CA SER A 148 6.06 -12.86 -8.64
C SER A 148 6.61 -11.47 -8.97
N ILE A 149 5.98 -10.45 -8.36
CA ILE A 149 6.35 -9.05 -8.49
C ILE A 149 6.63 -8.51 -7.09
N GLU A 150 7.88 -8.14 -6.84
CA GLU A 150 8.31 -7.57 -5.57
C GLU A 150 8.07 -6.04 -5.49
N GLU A 151 8.06 -5.36 -6.65
CA GLU A 151 7.81 -3.92 -6.75
C GLU A 151 6.30 -3.66 -6.75
N ASN A 152 5.72 -3.67 -5.57
CA ASN A 152 4.27 -3.70 -5.36
C ASN A 152 3.75 -2.63 -4.39
N GLY A 153 4.64 -1.76 -3.90
CA GLY A 153 4.33 -0.57 -3.13
C GLY A 153 4.54 0.71 -3.93
N PHE A 154 3.58 1.64 -3.89
CA PHE A 154 3.60 2.84 -4.71
C PHE A 154 3.19 4.06 -3.91
N VAL A 155 3.94 5.15 -4.04
CA VAL A 155 3.63 6.44 -3.47
C VAL A 155 3.49 7.45 -4.59
N LEU A 156 2.33 8.08 -4.67
CA LEU A 156 1.97 9.06 -5.69
C LEU A 156 1.82 10.45 -5.04
N LEU A 157 2.50 11.44 -5.58
CA LEU A 157 2.51 12.81 -5.08
C LEU A 157 2.17 13.76 -6.22
N ASN A 158 1.26 14.72 -6.01
CA ASN A 158 0.97 15.73 -7.01
C ASN A 158 2.09 16.79 -7.07
N GLN A 159 2.09 17.59 -8.12
CA GLN A 159 3.17 18.57 -8.42
C GLN A 159 3.38 19.57 -7.29
N ASP A 160 2.32 20.10 -6.71
CA ASP A 160 2.39 21.09 -5.63
C ASP A 160 2.56 20.47 -4.25
N LYS A 161 2.63 19.13 -4.18
CA LYS A 161 2.81 18.33 -2.96
C LYS A 161 1.71 18.53 -1.92
N SER A 162 0.51 18.91 -2.32
CA SER A 162 -0.64 19.06 -1.44
C SER A 162 -1.45 17.77 -1.29
N GLU A 163 -1.25 16.80 -2.20
CA GLU A 163 -1.98 15.54 -2.22
C GLU A 163 -1.02 14.36 -2.35
N LEU A 164 -1.26 13.34 -1.54
CA LEU A 164 -0.46 12.13 -1.44
C LEU A 164 -1.37 10.92 -1.50
N ALA A 165 -1.02 9.93 -2.31
CA ALA A 165 -1.67 8.62 -2.28
C ALA A 165 -0.64 7.50 -2.17
N VAL A 166 -1.03 6.42 -1.51
CA VAL A 166 -0.21 5.22 -1.36
C VAL A 166 -1.05 4.04 -1.80
N TYR A 167 -0.45 3.19 -2.61
CA TYR A 167 -1.07 1.96 -3.11
C TYR A 167 -0.16 0.77 -2.82
N HIS A 168 -0.78 -0.33 -2.48
CA HIS A 168 -0.09 -1.60 -2.26
C HIS A 168 -1.01 -2.76 -2.66
N LEU A 169 -0.44 -3.70 -3.37
CA LEU A 169 -1.07 -4.97 -3.75
C LEU A 169 -0.14 -6.10 -3.32
N TRP A 170 -0.67 -7.18 -2.74
CA TRP A 170 0.13 -8.34 -2.31
C TRP A 170 -0.68 -9.63 -2.40
N GLY A 171 0.03 -10.76 -2.55
CA GLY A 171 -0.56 -12.09 -2.67
C GLY A 171 -1.05 -12.39 -4.08
N GLU A 172 -2.01 -13.31 -4.21
CA GLU A 172 -2.55 -13.81 -5.47
C GLU A 172 -3.90 -13.16 -5.82
#